data_062ad9fa047cc6b3deaad0bfab4310b4
#
_entry.id   062ad9fa047cc6b3deaad0bfab4310b4
#
_cell.length_a   1.000
_cell.length_b   1.000
_cell.length_c   1.000
_cell.angle_alpha   90.00
_cell.angle_beta   90.00
_cell.angle_gamma   90.00
#
_symmetry.space_group_name_H-M   'P 1'
#
loop_
_entity.id
_entity.type
_entity.pdbx_description
1 polymer ?
#
loop_
_entity_poly.entity_id
_entity_poly.type
_entity_poly.pdbx_seq_one_letter_code
_entity_poly.pdbx_strand_id
1 'polypeptide(L)'
;MKYSDYKKQALKDSKLKVEYDALEPEYQLIQAIIDARIKQNITQKQLSEKTGITQADISRIENGSRNPSLLMVNRLAHALGMKIKLVPNNK
;
A
#
# COMPACT_ATOMS: atom_id res chain seq x y z
N MET A 1 8.45 0.06 13.40
CA MET A 1 7.52 -1.07 13.30
C MET A 1 7.11 -1.27 11.86
N LYS A 2 7.11 -2.49 11.41
CA LYS A 2 6.63 -2.82 10.08
C LYS A 2 5.11 -2.90 10.08
N TYR A 3 4.50 -2.68 8.94
CA TYR A 3 3.05 -2.78 8.81
C TYR A 3 2.50 -4.11 9.30
N SER A 4 3.16 -5.21 8.96
CA SER A 4 2.69 -6.53 9.36
C SER A 4 2.68 -6.71 10.87
N ASP A 5 3.68 -6.16 11.56
CA ASP A 5 3.75 -6.25 13.01
C ASP A 5 2.66 -5.41 13.67
N TYR A 6 2.44 -4.22 13.14
CA TYR A 6 1.38 -3.36 13.64
C TYR A 6 0.01 -4.02 13.45
N LYS A 7 -0.21 -4.60 12.30
CA LYS A 7 -1.47 -5.28 11.99
C LYS A 7 -1.75 -6.42 12.96
N LYS A 8 -0.73 -7.23 13.26
CA LYS A 8 -0.89 -8.34 14.19
C LYS A 8 -1.26 -7.85 15.59
N GLN A 9 -0.59 -6.80 16.05
CA GLN A 9 -0.88 -6.26 17.38
C GLN A 9 -2.27 -5.67 17.45
N ALA A 10 -2.68 -4.94 16.42
CA ALA A 10 -3.99 -4.31 16.39
C ALA A 10 -5.11 -5.33 16.43
N LEU A 11 -4.92 -6.48 15.80
CA LEU A 11 -5.94 -7.51 15.76
C LEU A 11 -6.10 -8.28 17.07
N LYS A 12 -5.11 -8.20 17.95
CA LYS A 12 -5.18 -8.88 19.25
C LYS A 12 -6.00 -8.11 20.29
N ASP A 13 -6.14 -6.82 20.09
CA ASP A 13 -6.81 -5.94 21.03
C ASP A 13 -7.96 -5.27 20.31
N SER A 14 -9.20 -5.46 20.82
CA SER A 14 -10.38 -4.92 20.15
C SER A 14 -10.35 -3.40 20.04
N LYS A 15 -9.77 -2.74 21.03
CA LYS A 15 -9.66 -1.28 21.02
C LYS A 15 -8.66 -0.84 19.93
N LEU A 16 -7.53 -1.53 19.85
CA LEU A 16 -6.55 -1.27 18.81
C LEU A 16 -7.10 -1.66 17.45
N LYS A 17 -7.95 -2.66 17.40
CA LYS A 17 -8.56 -3.07 16.14
C LYS A 17 -9.41 -1.94 15.56
N VAL A 18 -10.13 -1.20 16.39
CA VAL A 18 -10.92 -0.06 15.91
C VAL A 18 -10.00 0.99 15.30
N GLU A 19 -8.89 1.28 15.97
CA GLU A 19 -7.91 2.23 15.45
C GLU A 19 -7.28 1.70 14.15
N TYR A 20 -6.97 0.42 14.12
CA TYR A 20 -6.40 -0.19 12.94
C TYR A 20 -7.37 -0.09 11.76
N ASP A 21 -8.65 -0.35 11.99
CA ASP A 21 -9.64 -0.26 10.92
C ASP A 21 -9.72 1.15 10.35
N ALA A 22 -9.54 2.17 11.20
CA ALA A 22 -9.53 3.55 10.74
C ALA A 22 -8.31 3.85 9.86
N LEU A 23 -7.19 3.17 10.11
CA LEU A 23 -5.96 3.34 9.33
C LEU A 23 -5.85 2.37 8.16
N GLU A 24 -6.73 1.38 8.12
CA GLU A 24 -6.62 0.29 7.17
C GLU A 24 -6.60 0.71 5.71
N PRO A 25 -7.32 1.76 5.28
CA PRO A 25 -7.25 2.16 3.88
C PRO A 25 -5.84 2.39 3.36
N GLU A 26 -4.95 2.98 4.16
CA GLU A 26 -3.57 3.17 3.74
C GLU A 26 -2.85 1.84 3.58
N TYR A 27 -3.05 0.93 4.54
CA TYR A 27 -2.49 -0.41 4.46
C TYR A 27 -3.00 -1.14 3.23
N GLN A 28 -4.29 -1.06 2.99
CA GLN A 28 -4.90 -1.76 1.88
C GLN A 28 -4.36 -1.27 0.55
N LEU A 29 -4.17 0.02 0.40
CA LEU A 29 -3.64 0.57 -0.83
C LEU A 29 -2.22 0.11 -1.09
N ILE A 30 -1.36 0.21 -0.07
CA ILE A 30 0.03 -0.19 -0.20
C ILE A 30 0.14 -1.70 -0.42
N GLN A 31 -0.62 -2.48 0.36
CA GLN A 31 -0.57 -3.92 0.23
C GLN A 31 -1.07 -4.38 -1.14
N ALA A 32 -2.11 -3.75 -1.66
CA ALA A 32 -2.62 -4.07 -2.98
C ALA A 32 -1.57 -3.81 -4.07
N ILE A 33 -0.80 -2.74 -3.91
CA ILE A 33 0.27 -2.42 -4.85
C ILE A 33 1.37 -3.48 -4.79
N ILE A 34 1.78 -3.85 -3.57
CA ILE A 34 2.81 -4.87 -3.40
C ILE A 34 2.36 -6.20 -4.00
N ASP A 35 1.13 -6.61 -3.68
CA ASP A 35 0.59 -7.89 -4.14
C ASP A 35 0.49 -7.92 -5.66
N ALA A 36 0.02 -6.84 -6.27
CA ALA A 36 -0.10 -6.77 -7.72
C ALA A 36 1.26 -6.82 -8.39
N ARG A 37 2.24 -6.11 -7.81
CA ARG A 37 3.60 -6.11 -8.36
C ARG A 37 4.18 -7.52 -8.34
N ILE A 38 4.07 -8.20 -7.20
CA ILE A 38 4.62 -9.55 -7.05
C ILE A 38 3.89 -10.53 -7.97
N LYS A 39 2.57 -10.42 -8.01
CA LYS A 39 1.76 -11.32 -8.84
C LYS A 39 2.10 -11.20 -10.33
N GLN A 40 2.46 -10.01 -10.75
CA GLN A 40 2.83 -9.75 -12.15
C GLN A 40 4.32 -9.96 -12.40
N ASN A 41 5.06 -10.40 -11.39
CA ASN A 41 6.51 -10.61 -11.50
C ASN A 41 7.27 -9.36 -11.92
N ILE A 42 6.81 -8.21 -11.43
CA ILE A 42 7.44 -6.93 -11.69
C ILE A 42 8.32 -6.57 -10.50
N THR A 43 9.60 -6.29 -10.76
CA THR A 43 10.52 -5.87 -9.69
C THR A 43 10.28 -4.42 -9.34
N GLN A 44 10.80 -4.00 -8.17
CA GLN A 44 10.76 -2.58 -7.79
C GLN A 44 11.46 -1.72 -8.84
N LYS A 45 12.55 -2.23 -9.41
CA LYS A 45 13.27 -1.51 -10.44
C LYS A 45 12.43 -1.32 -11.70
N GLN A 46 11.74 -2.37 -12.12
CA GLN A 46 10.86 -2.29 -13.28
C GLN A 46 9.70 -1.33 -13.04
N LEU A 47 9.13 -1.37 -11.84
CA LEU A 47 8.06 -0.46 -11.48
C LEU A 47 8.55 0.99 -11.47
N SER A 48 9.76 1.20 -10.98
CA SER A 48 10.40 2.51 -11.01
C SER A 48 10.50 3.02 -12.45
N GLU A 49 10.94 2.17 -13.35
CA GLU A 49 11.07 2.54 -14.76
C GLU A 49 9.73 2.88 -15.40
N LYS A 50 8.68 2.16 -15.02
CA LYS A 50 7.34 2.41 -15.56
C LYS A 50 6.71 3.69 -15.04
N THR A 51 7.02 4.08 -13.82
CA THR A 51 6.33 5.18 -13.15
C THR A 51 7.12 6.47 -13.10
N GLY A 52 8.44 6.37 -13.25
CA GLY A 52 9.31 7.52 -13.03
C GLY A 52 9.57 7.80 -11.55
N ILE A 53 9.05 6.97 -10.65
CA ILE A 53 9.33 7.07 -9.23
C ILE A 53 10.60 6.29 -8.94
N THR A 54 11.50 6.86 -8.14
CA THR A 54 12.76 6.18 -7.88
C THR A 54 12.54 4.86 -7.16
N GLN A 55 13.43 3.90 -7.41
CA GLN A 55 13.34 2.62 -6.73
C GLN A 55 13.46 2.77 -5.21
N ALA A 56 14.29 3.71 -4.75
CA ALA A 56 14.42 3.99 -3.33
C ALA A 56 13.09 4.43 -2.73
N ASP A 57 12.35 5.28 -3.43
CA ASP A 57 11.05 5.74 -2.96
C ASP A 57 10.04 4.59 -2.94
N ILE A 58 10.02 3.78 -3.97
CA ILE A 58 9.12 2.61 -4.01
C ILE A 58 9.43 1.69 -2.83
N SER A 59 10.69 1.44 -2.56
CA SER A 59 11.09 0.61 -1.43
C SER A 59 10.62 1.18 -0.10
N ARG A 60 10.76 2.50 0.08
CA ARG A 60 10.31 3.15 1.31
C ARG A 60 8.81 3.09 1.47
N ILE A 61 8.08 3.25 0.38
CA ILE A 61 6.62 3.13 0.41
C ILE A 61 6.22 1.72 0.81
N GLU A 62 6.82 0.72 0.20
CA GLU A 62 6.47 -0.68 0.46
C GLU A 62 6.81 -1.10 1.88
N ASN A 63 7.89 -0.57 2.46
CA ASN A 63 8.27 -0.95 3.82
C ASN A 63 7.65 -0.05 4.89
N GLY A 64 6.82 0.90 4.50
CA GLY A 64 6.10 1.74 5.44
C GLY A 64 6.88 2.93 5.99
N SER A 65 8.08 3.20 5.50
CA SER A 65 8.87 4.31 6.01
C SER A 65 8.54 5.64 5.32
N ARG A 66 7.69 5.63 4.32
CA ARG A 66 7.24 6.83 3.63
C ARG A 66 5.76 6.74 3.29
N ASN A 67 5.02 7.79 3.57
CA ASN A 67 3.62 7.89 3.16
C ASN A 67 3.55 8.50 1.76
N PRO A 68 3.10 7.76 0.77
CA PRO A 68 2.98 8.30 -0.58
C PRO A 68 1.79 9.26 -0.68
N SER A 69 1.89 10.22 -1.57
CA SER A 69 0.73 11.04 -1.90
C SER A 69 -0.28 10.20 -2.68
N LEU A 70 -1.53 10.64 -2.71
CA LEU A 70 -2.54 9.96 -3.49
C LEU A 70 -2.16 9.91 -4.97
N LEU A 71 -1.56 10.98 -5.48
CA LEU A 71 -1.11 11.01 -6.85
C LEU A 71 -0.05 9.94 -7.12
N MET A 72 0.88 9.78 -6.19
CA MET A 72 1.93 8.77 -6.31
C MET A 72 1.34 7.37 -6.26
N VAL A 73 0.41 7.12 -5.34
CA VAL A 73 -0.27 5.83 -5.25
C VAL A 73 -1.02 5.52 -6.54
N ASN A 74 -1.71 6.52 -7.08
CA ASN A 74 -2.45 6.34 -8.33
C ASN A 74 -1.51 6.01 -9.49
N ARG A 75 -0.35 6.64 -9.52
CA ARG A 75 0.65 6.37 -10.56
C ARG A 75 1.15 4.93 -10.47
N LEU A 76 1.43 4.46 -9.26
CA LEU A 76 1.86 3.08 -9.05
C LEU A 76 0.77 2.10 -9.47
N ALA A 77 -0.46 2.36 -9.04
CA ALA A 77 -1.59 1.50 -9.39
C ALA A 77 -1.80 1.43 -10.89
N HIS A 78 -1.76 2.57 -11.56
CA HIS A 78 -1.96 2.63 -13.01
C HIS A 78 -0.91 1.79 -13.74
N ALA A 79 0.34 1.87 -13.31
CA ALA A 79 1.43 1.10 -13.92
C ALA A 79 1.21 -0.40 -13.76
N LEU A 80 0.45 -0.81 -12.77
CA LEU A 80 0.14 -2.22 -12.51
C LEU A 80 -1.23 -2.62 -13.05
N GLY A 81 -1.83 -1.79 -13.88
CA GLY A 81 -3.12 -2.09 -14.48
C GLY A 81 -4.29 -1.98 -13.53
N MET A 82 -4.14 -1.25 -12.44
CA MET A 82 -5.18 -1.07 -11.45
C MET A 82 -5.63 0.39 -11.39
N LYS A 83 -6.75 0.62 -10.72
CA LYS A 83 -7.19 1.97 -10.44
C LYS A 83 -7.74 2.04 -9.03
N ILE A 84 -7.63 3.21 -8.44
CA ILE A 84 -8.16 3.46 -7.11
C ILE A 84 -9.65 3.76 -7.24
N LYS A 85 -10.44 3.11 -6.39
CA LYS A 85 -11.89 3.27 -6.44
C LYS A 85 -12.40 3.41 -5.02
N LEU A 86 -13.27 4.37 -4.82
CA LEU A 86 -13.94 4.55 -3.54
C LEU A 86 -15.21 3.73 -3.53
N VAL A 87 -15.38 2.96 -2.48
CA VAL A 87 -16.54 2.08 -2.31
C VAL A 87 -17.32 2.53 -1.09
N PRO A 88 -18.65 2.67 -1.20
CA PRO A 88 -19.45 3.05 -0.05
C PRO A 88 -19.25 2.08 1.10
N ASN A 89 -19.23 2.63 2.30
CA ASN A 89 -19.13 1.82 3.51
C ASN A 89 -20.52 1.34 3.88
N ASN A 90 -20.76 0.05 3.77
CA ASN A 90 -22.07 -0.56 4.03
C ASN A 90 -22.20 -0.92 5.49
N LYS A 91 -22.51 0.04 6.28
CA LYS A 91 -22.71 -0.22 7.70
C LYS A 91 -24.10 0.10 8.10
#